data_94fbadf4ba9279a2eb6cb57a576ee6bc
#
_entry.id   94fbadf4ba9279a2eb6cb57a576ee6bc
#
_cell.length_a   1.000
_cell.length_b   1.000
_cell.length_c   1.000
_cell.angle_alpha   90.00
_cell.angle_beta   90.00
_cell.angle_gamma   90.00
#
_symmetry.space_group_name_H-M   'P 1'
#
loop_
_entity.id
_entity.type
_entity.pdbx_description
1 polymer ?
#
loop_
_entity_poly.entity_id
_entity_poly.type
_entity_poly.pdbx_seq_one_letter_code
_entity_poly.pdbx_strand_id
1 'polypeptide(L)'
;MLLYLVRHGETDWNSQRRIQGTTDIPLTATGRAQAARTGRLLARREWKAVVASPLSRALETASIIAAELGLPAPTTDERLVERNYGEAEGLDFEEMQRLFPGDTRVPGREKRSAVAARALDALVDIARHHPDESVIVVSHGGLIRSVLRKVDPEADHGAITNGSVHSFRYEDGALSLIAFDDPIEEESIEGEDLREQNPVEARERAKR
;
A
#
# COMPACT_ATOMS: atom_id res chain seq x y z
N MET A 1 7.31 -2.24 -18.84
CA MET A 1 7.77 -1.44 -17.69
C MET A 1 7.37 -2.13 -16.38
N LEU A 2 8.18 -1.99 -15.29
CA LEU A 2 7.88 -2.61 -13.98
C LEU A 2 7.49 -1.55 -12.95
N LEU A 3 6.43 -1.85 -12.19
CA LEU A 3 5.95 -1.05 -11.06
C LEU A 3 5.98 -1.90 -9.78
N TYR A 4 6.63 -1.40 -8.74
CA TYR A 4 6.71 -2.06 -7.45
C TYR A 4 5.93 -1.24 -6.42
N LEU A 5 4.76 -1.75 -6.03
CA LEU A 5 3.92 -1.11 -5.02
C LEU A 5 4.38 -1.54 -3.63
N VAL A 6 4.72 -0.56 -2.80
CA VAL A 6 5.20 -0.75 -1.43
C VAL A 6 4.18 -0.18 -0.46
N ARG A 7 3.76 -0.96 0.54
CA ARG A 7 3.01 -0.41 1.66
C ARG A 7 3.94 0.35 2.61
N HIS A 8 3.53 1.53 3.06
CA HIS A 8 4.27 2.32 4.06
C HIS A 8 4.62 1.51 5.31
N GLY A 9 5.66 1.92 6.03
CA GLY A 9 6.07 1.34 7.30
C GLY A 9 5.01 1.52 8.41
N GLU A 10 5.21 0.87 9.55
CA GLU A 10 4.30 0.90 10.69
C GLU A 10 4.09 2.32 11.25
N THR A 11 2.85 2.58 11.68
CA THR A 11 2.42 3.76 12.45
C THR A 11 1.84 3.31 13.79
N ASP A 12 1.67 4.21 14.76
CA ASP A 12 1.03 3.89 16.04
C ASP A 12 -0.38 3.30 15.85
N TRP A 13 -1.14 3.77 14.86
CA TRP A 13 -2.46 3.22 14.59
C TRP A 13 -2.40 1.81 13.97
N ASN A 14 -1.34 1.45 13.25
CA ASN A 14 -1.15 0.07 12.82
C ASN A 14 -0.91 -0.86 14.01
N SER A 15 0.00 -0.50 14.93
CA SER A 15 0.29 -1.30 16.13
C SER A 15 -0.92 -1.45 17.03
N GLN A 16 -1.79 -0.43 17.10
CA GLN A 16 -3.05 -0.43 17.83
C GLN A 16 -4.21 -1.05 17.06
N ARG A 17 -4.00 -1.49 15.82
CA ARG A 17 -5.04 -2.03 14.91
C ARG A 17 -6.22 -1.07 14.70
N ARG A 18 -5.91 0.25 14.61
CA ARG A 18 -6.88 1.30 14.29
C ARG A 18 -6.89 1.59 12.79
N ILE A 19 -8.06 1.88 12.28
CA ILE A 19 -8.27 2.28 10.87
C ILE A 19 -7.71 3.68 10.67
N GLN A 20 -6.78 3.85 9.72
CA GLN A 20 -6.16 5.16 9.47
C GLN A 20 -6.88 5.96 8.38
N GLY A 21 -7.05 5.35 7.21
CA GLY A 21 -7.61 6.02 6.05
C GLY A 21 -6.77 7.23 5.62
N THR A 22 -7.44 8.37 5.45
CA THR A 22 -6.81 9.64 5.06
C THR A 22 -6.25 10.43 6.24
N THR A 23 -6.57 10.04 7.47
CA THR A 23 -5.96 10.63 8.67
C THR A 23 -4.45 10.42 8.65
N ASP A 24 -3.69 11.50 8.83
CA ASP A 24 -2.24 11.48 8.68
C ASP A 24 -1.54 11.19 10.01
N ILE A 25 -1.06 9.96 10.15
CA ILE A 25 -0.34 9.44 11.31
C ILE A 25 1.11 9.15 10.88
N PRO A 26 2.14 9.65 11.61
CA PRO A 26 3.54 9.45 11.24
C PRO A 26 4.03 8.02 11.49
N LEU A 27 5.18 7.69 10.91
CA LEU A 27 5.87 6.42 11.16
C LEU A 27 6.34 6.30 12.61
N THR A 28 6.31 5.06 13.13
CA THR A 28 7.04 4.69 14.35
C THR A 28 8.52 4.48 14.06
N ALA A 29 9.33 4.26 15.09
CA ALA A 29 10.73 3.83 14.92
C ALA A 29 10.81 2.48 14.18
N THR A 30 9.88 1.56 14.48
CA THR A 30 9.73 0.28 13.77
C THR A 30 9.41 0.50 12.30
N GLY A 31 8.48 1.41 11.99
CA GLY A 31 8.10 1.74 10.61
C GLY A 31 9.27 2.29 9.80
N ARG A 32 10.13 3.14 10.39
CA ARG A 32 11.37 3.62 9.76
C ARG A 32 12.36 2.49 9.50
N ALA A 33 12.52 1.56 10.45
CA ALA A 33 13.38 0.38 10.28
C ALA A 33 12.85 -0.54 9.18
N GLN A 34 11.52 -0.74 9.08
CA GLN A 34 10.89 -1.48 7.98
C GLN A 34 11.16 -0.81 6.63
N ALA A 35 11.01 0.51 6.52
CA ALA A 35 11.30 1.27 5.31
C ALA A 35 12.76 1.11 4.85
N ALA A 36 13.72 1.23 5.76
CA ALA A 36 15.14 1.03 5.48
C ALA A 36 15.44 -0.41 5.04
N ARG A 37 14.81 -1.41 5.68
CA ARG A 37 14.93 -2.82 5.27
C ARG A 37 14.40 -3.03 3.85
N THR A 38 13.21 -2.51 3.53
CA THR A 38 12.63 -2.57 2.20
C THR A 38 13.54 -1.90 1.16
N GLY A 39 14.14 -0.74 1.48
CA GLY A 39 15.12 -0.07 0.61
C GLY A 39 16.32 -0.95 0.30
N ARG A 40 16.90 -1.63 1.31
CA ARG A 40 18.02 -2.56 1.11
C ARG A 40 17.63 -3.78 0.26
N LEU A 41 16.42 -4.33 0.41
CA LEU A 41 15.93 -5.41 -0.44
C LEU A 41 15.80 -4.95 -1.89
N LEU A 42 15.25 -3.75 -2.10
CA LEU A 42 15.10 -3.15 -3.43
C LEU A 42 16.45 -2.80 -4.08
N ALA A 43 17.55 -2.60 -3.33
CA ALA A 43 18.87 -2.28 -3.84
C ALA A 43 19.48 -3.35 -4.76
N ARG A 44 18.86 -4.51 -4.86
CA ARG A 44 19.26 -5.61 -5.76
C ARG A 44 18.80 -5.43 -7.22
N ARG A 45 18.07 -4.36 -7.49
CA ARG A 45 17.61 -3.97 -8.84
C ARG A 45 17.91 -2.49 -9.08
N GLU A 46 17.93 -2.12 -10.36
CA GLU A 46 18.05 -0.71 -10.76
C GLU A 46 16.65 -0.06 -10.81
N TRP A 47 16.57 1.14 -10.26
CA TRP A 47 15.35 1.93 -10.18
C TRP A 47 15.57 3.31 -10.77
N LYS A 48 14.54 3.82 -11.43
CA LYS A 48 14.57 5.16 -12.01
C LYS A 48 14.06 6.24 -11.06
N ALA A 49 12.98 5.94 -10.37
CA ALA A 49 12.29 6.92 -9.53
C ALA A 49 11.53 6.24 -8.38
N VAL A 50 11.23 7.05 -7.38
CA VAL A 50 10.26 6.72 -6.32
C VAL A 50 9.13 7.73 -6.38
N VAL A 51 7.88 7.24 -6.46
CA VAL A 51 6.66 8.05 -6.39
C VAL A 51 5.90 7.64 -5.12
N ALA A 52 5.25 8.58 -4.44
CA ALA A 52 4.57 8.29 -3.18
C ALA A 52 3.21 8.97 -3.05
N SER A 53 2.36 8.39 -2.20
CA SER A 53 1.25 9.13 -1.59
C SER A 53 1.80 10.33 -0.80
N PRO A 54 1.12 11.49 -0.79
CA PRO A 54 1.56 12.66 -0.03
C PRO A 54 1.38 12.50 1.50
N LEU A 55 0.66 11.48 1.98
CA LEU A 55 0.52 11.23 3.41
C LEU A 55 1.88 10.94 4.05
N SER A 56 2.15 11.57 5.20
CA SER A 56 3.47 11.62 5.85
C SER A 56 4.13 10.26 5.98
N ARG A 57 3.39 9.22 6.40
CA ARG A 57 3.88 7.86 6.54
C ARG A 57 4.38 7.23 5.24
N ALA A 58 3.70 7.51 4.13
CA ALA A 58 4.10 6.99 2.82
C ALA A 58 5.26 7.80 2.23
N LEU A 59 5.22 9.11 2.35
CA LEU A 59 6.27 9.99 1.87
C LEU A 59 7.58 9.78 2.65
N GLU A 60 7.51 9.62 3.98
CA GLU A 60 8.69 9.31 4.79
C GLU A 60 9.27 7.91 4.45
N THR A 61 8.40 6.90 4.26
CA THR A 61 8.83 5.57 3.79
C THR A 61 9.55 5.67 2.45
N ALA A 62 8.98 6.39 1.49
CA ALA A 62 9.56 6.61 0.17
C ALA A 62 10.90 7.34 0.22
N SER A 63 11.02 8.35 1.09
CA SER A 63 12.26 9.11 1.29
C SER A 63 13.38 8.24 1.85
N ILE A 64 13.07 7.36 2.81
CA ILE A 64 14.04 6.41 3.35
C ILE A 64 14.47 5.42 2.27
N ILE A 65 13.53 4.85 1.50
CA ILE A 65 13.85 3.94 0.38
C ILE A 65 14.72 4.64 -0.66
N ALA A 66 14.36 5.85 -1.08
CA ALA A 66 15.13 6.63 -2.05
C ALA A 66 16.57 6.88 -1.57
N ALA A 67 16.75 7.22 -0.28
CA ALA A 67 18.08 7.41 0.31
C ALA A 67 18.92 6.12 0.32
N GLU A 68 18.32 4.96 0.67
CA GLU A 68 19.00 3.65 0.64
C GLU A 68 19.46 3.28 -0.79
N LEU A 69 18.71 3.72 -1.81
CA LEU A 69 18.98 3.42 -3.22
C LEU A 69 19.84 4.50 -3.92
N GLY A 70 20.18 5.59 -3.26
CA GLY A 70 20.89 6.72 -3.85
C GLY A 70 20.06 7.45 -4.94
N LEU A 71 18.77 7.41 -4.87
CA LEU A 71 17.84 8.05 -5.81
C LEU A 71 17.51 9.49 -5.37
N PRO A 72 17.05 10.34 -6.30
CA PRO A 72 16.48 11.65 -5.98
C PRO A 72 15.30 11.53 -5.00
N ALA A 73 14.96 12.64 -4.35
CA ALA A 73 13.80 12.72 -3.49
C ALA A 73 12.52 12.24 -4.23
N PRO A 74 11.61 11.51 -3.55
CA PRO A 74 10.40 11.01 -4.17
C PRO A 74 9.49 12.17 -4.62
N THR A 75 8.78 11.96 -5.73
CA THR A 75 7.65 12.82 -6.14
C THR A 75 6.35 12.29 -5.54
N THR A 76 5.32 13.13 -5.46
CA THR A 76 4.02 12.74 -4.90
C THR A 76 2.90 12.77 -5.93
N ASP A 77 1.91 11.88 -5.75
CA ASP A 77 0.66 11.89 -6.51
C ASP A 77 -0.53 11.72 -5.54
N GLU A 78 -1.44 12.68 -5.55
CA GLU A 78 -2.64 12.70 -4.70
C GLU A 78 -3.56 11.50 -4.93
N ARG A 79 -3.53 10.90 -6.11
CA ARG A 79 -4.32 9.71 -6.43
C ARG A 79 -3.84 8.44 -5.72
N LEU A 80 -2.63 8.48 -5.10
CA LEU A 80 -2.04 7.38 -4.33
C LEU A 80 -2.41 7.41 -2.84
N VAL A 81 -3.24 8.36 -2.40
CA VAL A 81 -3.73 8.47 -1.01
C VAL A 81 -4.51 7.21 -0.63
N GLU A 82 -4.48 6.85 0.65
CA GLU A 82 -5.26 5.73 1.18
C GLU A 82 -6.76 5.91 0.92
N ARG A 83 -7.49 4.80 0.95
CA ARG A 83 -8.95 4.78 0.95
C ARG A 83 -9.47 5.61 2.12
N ASN A 84 -10.37 6.55 1.84
CA ASN A 84 -11.08 7.23 2.89
C ASN A 84 -12.07 6.26 3.56
N TYR A 85 -11.92 6.04 4.87
CA TYR A 85 -12.81 5.18 5.65
C TYR A 85 -13.92 5.96 6.35
N GLY A 86 -13.99 7.30 6.17
CA GLY A 86 -15.04 8.14 6.73
C GLY A 86 -15.06 8.07 8.26
N GLU A 87 -16.26 7.94 8.85
CA GLU A 87 -16.45 7.89 10.30
C GLU A 87 -15.83 6.66 10.98
N ALA A 88 -15.29 5.71 10.22
CA ALA A 88 -14.55 4.58 10.79
C ALA A 88 -13.08 4.90 11.07
N GLU A 89 -12.55 6.04 10.62
CA GLU A 89 -11.16 6.40 10.89
C GLU A 89 -10.93 6.60 12.39
N GLY A 90 -9.85 6.04 12.91
CA GLY A 90 -9.51 6.04 14.35
C GLY A 90 -10.14 4.90 15.16
N LEU A 91 -11.14 4.21 14.63
CA LEU A 91 -11.80 3.10 15.33
C LEU A 91 -10.94 1.83 15.29
N ASP A 92 -10.96 1.06 16.37
CA ASP A 92 -10.48 -0.31 16.40
C ASP A 92 -11.60 -1.30 15.99
N PHE A 93 -11.31 -2.60 16.06
CA PHE A 93 -12.26 -3.64 15.66
C PHE A 93 -13.53 -3.66 16.51
N GLU A 94 -13.42 -3.49 17.84
CA GLU A 94 -14.56 -3.55 18.76
C GLU A 94 -15.44 -2.31 18.60
N GLU A 95 -14.83 -1.14 18.52
CA GLU A 95 -15.50 0.14 18.26
C GLU A 95 -16.22 0.10 16.91
N MET A 96 -15.57 -0.44 15.88
CA MET A 96 -16.16 -0.61 14.54
C MET A 96 -17.38 -1.53 14.57
N GLN A 97 -17.31 -2.66 15.28
CA GLN A 97 -18.43 -3.60 15.41
C GLN A 97 -19.61 -2.98 16.20
N ARG A 98 -19.31 -2.19 17.21
CA ARG A 98 -20.33 -1.54 18.03
C ARG A 98 -21.05 -0.42 17.29
N LEU A 99 -20.31 0.43 16.56
CA LEU A 99 -20.88 1.61 15.89
C LEU A 99 -21.48 1.26 14.52
N PHE A 100 -20.88 0.33 13.81
CA PHE A 100 -21.28 -0.09 12.46
C PHE A 100 -21.44 -1.61 12.38
N PRO A 101 -22.41 -2.21 13.08
CA PRO A 101 -22.58 -3.66 13.13
C PRO A 101 -23.01 -4.24 11.76
N GLY A 102 -22.60 -5.45 11.48
CA GLY A 102 -23.01 -6.19 10.28
C GLY A 102 -22.63 -5.48 8.99
N ASP A 103 -23.59 -5.17 8.16
CA ASP A 103 -23.42 -4.48 6.88
C ASP A 103 -23.79 -2.99 6.92
N THR A 104 -23.87 -2.42 8.12
CA THR A 104 -24.16 -1.00 8.29
C THR A 104 -23.17 -0.16 7.47
N ARG A 105 -23.72 0.74 6.67
CA ARG A 105 -22.91 1.65 5.85
C ARG A 105 -22.18 2.64 6.76
N VAL A 106 -20.87 2.75 6.59
CA VAL A 106 -20.05 3.80 7.23
C VAL A 106 -20.20 5.10 6.44
N PRO A 107 -20.68 6.19 7.06
CA PRO A 107 -20.76 7.49 6.39
C PRO A 107 -19.38 7.99 5.93
N GLY A 108 -19.31 8.64 4.78
CA GLY A 108 -18.07 9.18 4.23
C GLY A 108 -17.08 8.16 3.66
N ARG A 109 -17.33 6.85 3.83
CA ARG A 109 -16.42 5.82 3.33
C ARG A 109 -16.39 5.79 1.80
N GLU A 110 -15.19 5.93 1.23
CA GLU A 110 -14.94 5.83 -0.21
C GLU A 110 -15.24 4.42 -0.73
N LYS A 111 -15.85 4.32 -1.90
CA LYS A 111 -16.09 3.03 -2.57
C LYS A 111 -14.76 2.44 -3.03
N ARG A 112 -14.54 1.14 -2.83
CA ARG A 112 -13.33 0.45 -3.31
C ARG A 112 -13.12 0.59 -4.82
N SER A 113 -14.20 0.59 -5.60
CA SER A 113 -14.11 0.80 -7.05
C SER A 113 -13.57 2.19 -7.42
N ALA A 114 -13.88 3.22 -6.65
CA ALA A 114 -13.33 4.56 -6.85
C ALA A 114 -11.84 4.62 -6.50
N VAL A 115 -11.45 3.97 -5.39
CA VAL A 115 -10.02 3.82 -5.04
C VAL A 115 -9.25 3.11 -6.14
N ALA A 116 -9.78 1.99 -6.64
CA ALA A 116 -9.13 1.23 -7.72
C ALA A 116 -9.00 2.08 -8.99
N ALA A 117 -10.03 2.84 -9.36
CA ALA A 117 -10.01 3.69 -10.55
C ALA A 117 -8.90 4.75 -10.45
N ARG A 118 -8.88 5.58 -9.37
CA ARG A 118 -7.86 6.62 -9.23
C ARG A 118 -6.45 6.07 -9.11
N ALA A 119 -6.30 4.92 -8.43
CA ALA A 119 -4.99 4.28 -8.29
C ALA A 119 -4.47 3.75 -9.62
N LEU A 120 -5.32 3.07 -10.41
CA LEU A 120 -4.93 2.57 -11.73
C LEU A 120 -4.61 3.72 -12.69
N ASP A 121 -5.38 4.81 -12.68
CA ASP A 121 -5.07 6.00 -13.48
C ASP A 121 -3.69 6.57 -13.12
N ALA A 122 -3.35 6.66 -11.83
CA ALA A 122 -2.03 7.09 -11.37
C ALA A 122 -0.92 6.15 -11.86
N LEU A 123 -1.10 4.83 -11.68
CA LEU A 123 -0.10 3.82 -12.07
C LEU A 123 0.14 3.79 -13.58
N VAL A 124 -0.92 3.93 -14.37
CA VAL A 124 -0.82 4.03 -15.84
C VAL A 124 -0.07 5.30 -16.27
N ASP A 125 -0.36 6.43 -15.64
CA ASP A 125 0.33 7.68 -15.95
C ASP A 125 1.82 7.61 -15.55
N ILE A 126 2.14 7.06 -14.36
CA ILE A 126 3.52 6.82 -13.95
C ILE A 126 4.22 5.94 -14.98
N ALA A 127 3.56 4.85 -15.41
CA ALA A 127 4.12 3.94 -16.40
C ALA A 127 4.41 4.61 -17.75
N ARG A 128 3.52 5.50 -18.20
CA ARG A 128 3.71 6.25 -19.46
C ARG A 128 4.84 7.28 -19.39
N HIS A 129 5.10 7.84 -18.22
CA HIS A 129 6.19 8.81 -18.02
C HIS A 129 7.56 8.14 -17.86
N HIS A 130 7.60 6.83 -17.63
CA HIS A 130 8.82 6.05 -17.40
C HIS A 130 8.87 4.80 -18.31
N PRO A 131 8.82 4.95 -19.66
CA PRO A 131 8.83 3.82 -20.57
C PRO A 131 10.10 2.99 -20.38
N ASP A 132 9.94 1.65 -20.32
CA ASP A 132 11.03 0.67 -20.20
C ASP A 132 11.88 0.77 -18.91
N GLU A 133 11.44 1.56 -17.95
CA GLU A 133 12.10 1.76 -16.66
C GLU A 133 11.39 0.98 -15.55
N SER A 134 12.02 0.92 -14.35
CA SER A 134 11.41 0.37 -13.14
C SER A 134 11.18 1.49 -12.12
N VAL A 135 9.98 1.57 -11.58
CA VAL A 135 9.57 2.62 -10.62
C VAL A 135 8.99 2.00 -9.35
N ILE A 136 9.38 2.56 -8.21
CA ILE A 136 8.81 2.22 -6.91
C ILE A 136 7.66 3.18 -6.61
N VAL A 137 6.53 2.64 -6.17
CA VAL A 137 5.35 3.41 -5.78
C VAL A 137 5.00 3.10 -4.32
N VAL A 138 5.17 4.07 -3.42
CA VAL A 138 4.88 3.88 -2.00
C VAL A 138 3.48 4.39 -1.68
N SER A 139 2.64 3.50 -1.17
CA SER A 139 1.24 3.77 -0.89
C SER A 139 0.74 2.98 0.33
N HIS A 140 -0.49 2.51 0.34
CA HIS A 140 -1.24 2.05 1.52
C HIS A 140 -1.93 0.72 1.26
N GLY A 141 -2.25 0.01 2.36
CA GLY A 141 -2.83 -1.34 2.28
C GLY A 141 -4.19 -1.39 1.58
N GLY A 142 -5.10 -0.48 1.88
CA GLY A 142 -6.44 -0.45 1.27
C GLY A 142 -6.42 -0.08 -0.21
N LEU A 143 -5.51 0.83 -0.63
CA LEU A 143 -5.31 1.15 -2.04
C LEU A 143 -4.72 -0.06 -2.78
N ILE A 144 -3.61 -0.65 -2.30
CA ILE A 144 -2.97 -1.82 -2.92
C ILE A 144 -3.98 -2.97 -3.05
N ARG A 145 -4.76 -3.24 -2.00
CA ARG A 145 -5.85 -4.23 -2.02
C ARG A 145 -6.87 -3.94 -3.12
N SER A 146 -7.18 -2.67 -3.34
CA SER A 146 -8.14 -2.28 -4.38
C SER A 146 -7.60 -2.48 -5.78
N VAL A 147 -6.30 -2.22 -6.01
CA VAL A 147 -5.59 -2.53 -7.25
C VAL A 147 -5.55 -4.03 -7.50
N LEU A 148 -5.09 -4.82 -6.53
CA LEU A 148 -5.01 -6.28 -6.62
C LEU A 148 -6.35 -6.91 -7.02
N ARG A 149 -7.44 -6.54 -6.34
CA ARG A 149 -8.79 -7.03 -6.67
C ARG A 149 -9.26 -6.66 -8.08
N LYS A 150 -8.67 -5.65 -8.69
CA LYS A 150 -9.04 -5.24 -10.05
C LYS A 150 -8.20 -5.93 -11.11
N VAL A 151 -6.90 -6.17 -10.85
CA VAL A 151 -5.97 -6.78 -11.81
C VAL A 151 -5.95 -8.30 -11.70
N ASP A 152 -6.26 -8.85 -10.53
CA ASP A 152 -6.29 -10.29 -10.25
C ASP A 152 -7.50 -10.64 -9.35
N PRO A 153 -8.73 -10.58 -9.89
CA PRO A 153 -9.96 -10.69 -9.12
C PRO A 153 -10.23 -12.09 -8.56
N GLU A 154 -9.67 -13.13 -9.14
CA GLU A 154 -9.92 -14.53 -8.76
C GLU A 154 -9.03 -15.00 -7.59
N ALA A 155 -7.88 -14.32 -7.36
CA ALA A 155 -6.98 -14.71 -6.30
C ALA A 155 -7.36 -14.11 -4.94
N ASP A 156 -7.24 -14.92 -3.89
CA ASP A 156 -7.31 -14.43 -2.50
C ASP A 156 -5.88 -14.12 -2.01
N HIS A 157 -5.47 -12.88 -2.22
CA HIS A 157 -4.18 -12.41 -1.72
C HIS A 157 -4.19 -12.29 -0.19
N GLY A 158 -3.11 -12.68 0.44
CA GLY A 158 -2.88 -12.61 1.89
C GLY A 158 -2.98 -11.21 2.49
N ALA A 159 -2.54 -11.04 3.72
CA ALA A 159 -2.40 -9.73 4.35
C ALA A 159 -1.34 -8.91 3.61
N ILE A 160 -1.61 -7.61 3.43
CA ILE A 160 -0.61 -6.66 2.92
C ILE A 160 0.06 -6.08 4.15
N THR A 161 1.27 -6.53 4.49
CA THR A 161 2.01 -6.11 5.68
C THR A 161 2.75 -4.77 5.49
N ASN A 162 3.14 -4.09 6.57
CA ASN A 162 3.92 -2.87 6.48
C ASN A 162 5.31 -3.13 5.86
N GLY A 163 5.69 -2.35 4.86
CA GLY A 163 6.92 -2.54 4.10
C GLY A 163 6.88 -3.65 3.05
N SER A 164 5.76 -4.38 2.90
CA SER A 164 5.60 -5.39 1.85
C SER A 164 5.68 -4.78 0.44
N VAL A 165 6.16 -5.59 -0.49
CA VAL A 165 6.39 -5.20 -1.89
C VAL A 165 5.55 -6.08 -2.79
N HIS A 166 4.90 -5.49 -3.79
CA HIS A 166 4.06 -6.19 -4.76
C HIS A 166 4.47 -5.74 -6.16
N SER A 167 4.89 -6.66 -7.02
CA SER A 167 5.40 -6.33 -8.34
C SER A 167 4.35 -6.47 -9.43
N PHE A 168 4.31 -5.49 -10.31
CA PHE A 168 3.39 -5.40 -11.43
C PHE A 168 4.13 -5.11 -12.73
N ARG A 169 3.57 -5.59 -13.83
CA ARG A 169 3.99 -5.26 -15.19
C ARG A 169 2.94 -4.37 -15.85
N TYR A 170 3.41 -3.31 -16.47
CA TYR A 170 2.60 -2.51 -17.38
C TYR A 170 3.05 -2.79 -18.82
N GLU A 171 2.15 -3.29 -19.65
CA GLU A 171 2.38 -3.64 -21.04
C GLU A 171 1.07 -3.46 -21.83
N ASP A 172 1.15 -2.94 -23.03
CA ASP A 172 0.02 -2.74 -23.94
C ASP A 172 -1.19 -2.03 -23.33
N GLY A 173 -0.94 -1.05 -22.45
CA GLY A 173 -2.00 -0.29 -21.78
C GLY A 173 -2.63 -0.98 -20.57
N ALA A 174 -2.20 -2.18 -20.21
CA ALA A 174 -2.73 -2.97 -19.11
C ALA A 174 -1.71 -3.18 -17.99
N LEU A 175 -2.20 -3.22 -16.76
CA LEU A 175 -1.44 -3.59 -15.57
C LEU A 175 -1.75 -5.04 -15.19
N SER A 176 -0.73 -5.85 -14.99
CA SER A 176 -0.83 -7.24 -14.53
C SER A 176 0.05 -7.47 -13.29
N LEU A 177 -0.39 -8.32 -12.38
CA LEU A 177 0.39 -8.74 -11.22
C LEU A 177 1.48 -9.72 -11.67
N ILE A 178 2.73 -9.50 -11.22
CA ILE A 178 3.84 -10.45 -11.36
C ILE A 178 3.91 -11.30 -10.09
N ALA A 179 4.03 -10.67 -8.93
CA ALA A 179 4.07 -11.35 -7.64
C ALA A 179 3.42 -10.51 -6.53
N PHE A 180 2.64 -11.19 -5.70
CA PHE A 180 2.16 -10.68 -4.43
C PHE A 180 3.21 -10.99 -3.36
N ASP A 181 3.51 -10.00 -2.50
CA ASP A 181 4.56 -10.10 -1.48
C ASP A 181 5.87 -10.62 -2.08
N ASP A 182 6.37 -9.86 -3.06
CA ASP A 182 7.53 -10.20 -3.89
C ASP A 182 8.79 -10.21 -2.99
N PRO A 183 9.40 -11.37 -2.73
CA PRO A 183 10.57 -11.44 -1.86
C PRO A 183 11.85 -10.96 -2.55
N ILE A 184 11.81 -10.36 -3.74
CA ILE A 184 12.96 -9.95 -4.58
C ILE A 184 14.19 -10.88 -4.43
N GLU A 185 14.23 -11.69 -3.36
CA GLU A 185 15.01 -12.92 -3.11
C GLU A 185 14.44 -13.73 -1.91
N GLU A 186 14.86 -15.00 -1.82
CA GLU A 186 14.35 -16.12 -1.02
C GLU A 186 14.34 -15.98 0.51
N GLU A 187 14.63 -14.82 1.09
CA GLU A 187 14.46 -14.59 2.52
C GLU A 187 13.11 -13.95 2.81
N SER A 188 12.08 -14.78 2.90
CA SER A 188 10.81 -14.36 3.48
C SER A 188 11.04 -13.65 4.82
N ILE A 189 10.30 -12.58 5.06
CA ILE A 189 10.21 -11.90 6.33
C ILE A 189 9.53 -12.87 7.31
N GLU A 190 10.32 -13.76 7.92
CA GLU A 190 9.82 -14.64 8.98
C GLU A 190 9.46 -13.78 10.21
N GLY A 191 8.24 -13.91 10.68
CA GLY A 191 7.87 -13.62 12.06
C GLY A 191 7.04 -12.39 12.36
N GLU A 192 6.54 -11.65 11.40
CA GLU A 192 5.55 -10.60 11.68
C GLU A 192 4.12 -11.15 11.56
N ASP A 193 3.22 -10.65 12.43
CA ASP A 193 1.80 -11.00 12.44
C ASP A 193 1.16 -10.76 11.06
N LEU A 194 1.02 -11.83 10.27
CA LEU A 194 0.46 -11.81 8.92
C LEU A 194 -1.06 -11.53 8.89
N ARG A 195 -1.67 -11.18 10.03
CA ARG A 195 -3.09 -10.84 10.08
C ARG A 195 -3.34 -9.45 9.50
N GLU A 196 -4.46 -9.31 8.80
CA GLU A 196 -4.91 -8.03 8.30
C GLU A 196 -5.10 -7.04 9.47
N GLN A 197 -4.31 -5.99 9.47
CA GLN A 197 -4.27 -4.99 10.55
C GLN A 197 -5.45 -4.01 10.49
N ASN A 198 -6.08 -3.85 9.31
CA ASN A 198 -7.22 -2.98 9.14
C ASN A 198 -8.53 -3.78 9.35
N PRO A 199 -9.33 -3.48 10.40
CA PRO A 199 -10.56 -4.23 10.69
C PRO A 199 -11.61 -4.18 9.57
N VAL A 200 -11.67 -3.10 8.79
CA VAL A 200 -12.61 -3.01 7.64
C VAL A 200 -12.17 -3.95 6.53
N GLU A 201 -10.88 -3.97 6.23
CA GLU A 201 -10.32 -4.84 5.21
C GLU A 201 -10.46 -6.33 5.60
N ALA A 202 -10.17 -6.66 6.87
CA ALA A 202 -10.36 -8.00 7.41
C ALA A 202 -11.81 -8.47 7.26
N ARG A 203 -12.77 -7.60 7.59
CA ARG A 203 -14.21 -7.91 7.48
C ARG A 203 -14.68 -8.05 6.03
N GLU A 204 -14.21 -7.20 5.12
CA GLU A 204 -14.56 -7.29 3.70
C GLU A 204 -13.91 -8.52 3.02
N ARG A 205 -12.78 -8.99 3.54
CA ARG A 205 -12.14 -10.24 3.10
C ARG A 205 -12.90 -11.48 3.54
N ALA A 206 -13.39 -11.52 4.78
CA ALA A 206 -14.14 -12.67 5.32
C ALA A 206 -15.49 -12.93 4.64
N LYS A 207 -15.98 -12.03 3.79
CA LYS A 207 -17.26 -12.15 3.05
C LYS A 207 -17.13 -12.80 1.66
N ARG A 208 -15.94 -13.24 1.29
CA ARG A 208 -15.67 -13.97 0.04
C ARG A 208 -15.65 -15.47 0.31
#